data_d53cd8b7965505b93f0db5b3ccddf74b
#
_entry.id   d53cd8b7965505b93f0db5b3ccddf74b
#
_cell.length_a   1.000
_cell.length_b   1.000
_cell.length_c   1.000
_cell.angle_alpha   90.00
_cell.angle_beta   90.00
_cell.angle_gamma   90.00
#
_symmetry.space_group_name_H-M   'P 1'
#
loop_
_entity.id
_entity.type
_entity.pdbx_description
1 polymer ?
#
loop_
_entity_poly.entity_id
_entity_poly.type
_entity_poly.pdbx_seq_one_letter_code
_entity_poly.pdbx_strand_id
1 'polypeptide(L)'
;QIDDGSGTGTTEARFSCNVNINNQKEAFELIQDLCSVMRVQAFYEAGSITISQDRPSDPVYTFNISNVTEGGFSYSNQSQKAKFTKINVGFFDMTTTAIDYETVDDTTAQSRYGIKTQTIKSFATTSRGQASRMAKWLLFNQNNSSEIVNFSITAEAGVLVRPGQIISIADEVKQGVRRGGRIKTGISTTQI
;
A
#
# COMPACT_ATOMS: atom_id res chain seq x y z
N GLN A 1 -20.33 -2.50 5.45
CA GLN A 1 -20.62 -1.10 5.78
C GLN A 1 -19.72 -0.68 6.95
N ILE A 2 -19.25 0.52 6.94
CA ILE A 2 -18.45 1.14 7.99
C ILE A 2 -18.94 2.54 8.27
N ASP A 3 -18.62 3.08 9.44
CA ASP A 3 -18.92 4.45 9.82
C ASP A 3 -18.42 5.45 8.75
N ASP A 4 -19.26 6.37 8.35
CA ASP A 4 -18.95 7.42 7.36
C ASP A 4 -18.07 8.54 7.92
N GLY A 5 -17.76 8.49 9.23
CA GLY A 5 -16.96 9.48 9.93
C GLY A 5 -17.70 10.78 10.29
N SER A 6 -19.02 10.84 10.07
CA SER A 6 -19.84 12.00 10.42
C SER A 6 -20.14 12.13 11.92
N GLY A 7 -19.93 11.04 12.68
CA GLY A 7 -20.32 10.95 14.08
C GLY A 7 -21.82 10.78 14.32
N THR A 8 -22.62 10.64 13.28
CA THR A 8 -24.08 10.47 13.34
C THR A 8 -24.52 9.01 13.37
N GLY A 9 -23.56 8.06 13.32
CA GLY A 9 -23.83 6.63 13.27
C GLY A 9 -24.31 6.15 11.90
N THR A 10 -24.20 6.96 10.87
CA THR A 10 -24.47 6.56 9.48
C THR A 10 -23.35 5.68 8.94
N THR A 11 -23.70 4.74 8.08
CA THR A 11 -22.74 3.80 7.51
C THR A 11 -22.66 3.96 6.00
N GLU A 12 -21.46 3.78 5.47
CA GLU A 12 -21.21 3.84 4.02
C GLU A 12 -20.47 2.57 3.52
N ALA A 13 -20.37 2.42 2.21
CA ALA A 13 -19.51 1.41 1.62
C ALA A 13 -18.05 1.69 1.97
N ARG A 14 -17.27 0.63 2.23
CA ARG A 14 -15.85 0.78 2.57
C ARG A 14 -15.06 1.49 1.48
N PHE A 15 -15.37 1.17 0.24
CA PHE A 15 -14.81 1.79 -0.96
C PHE A 15 -15.94 2.11 -1.92
N SER A 16 -15.95 3.32 -2.41
CA SER A 16 -16.83 3.80 -3.47
C SER A 16 -15.99 4.53 -4.50
N CYS A 17 -16.39 4.45 -5.75
CA CYS A 17 -15.71 5.09 -6.86
C CYS A 17 -16.75 5.82 -7.71
N ASN A 18 -16.65 7.14 -7.77
CA ASN A 18 -17.53 8.00 -8.54
C ASN A 18 -16.68 8.79 -9.53
N VAL A 19 -16.63 8.34 -10.78
CA VAL A 19 -15.83 8.97 -11.82
C VAL A 19 -16.56 8.95 -13.15
N ASN A 20 -16.42 10.04 -13.89
CA ASN A 20 -16.77 10.12 -15.29
C ASN A 20 -15.48 10.21 -16.12
N ILE A 21 -15.21 9.18 -16.91
CA ILE A 21 -13.99 9.08 -17.72
C ILE A 21 -14.33 9.67 -19.09
N ASN A 22 -13.92 10.90 -19.31
CA ASN A 22 -14.16 11.65 -20.55
C ASN A 22 -12.86 11.91 -21.35
N ASN A 23 -11.72 11.50 -20.84
CA ASN A 23 -10.42 11.64 -21.50
C ASN A 23 -9.89 10.28 -21.92
N GLN A 24 -9.23 10.23 -23.07
CA GLN A 24 -8.52 9.06 -23.51
C GLN A 24 -7.27 8.89 -22.62
N LYS A 25 -7.17 7.75 -21.95
CA LYS A 25 -6.05 7.34 -21.11
C LYS A 25 -5.60 5.95 -21.50
N GLU A 26 -4.35 5.62 -21.23
CA GLU A 26 -3.88 4.26 -21.38
C GLU A 26 -4.65 3.32 -20.43
N ALA A 27 -5.10 2.17 -20.95
CA ALA A 27 -5.98 1.28 -20.20
C ALA A 27 -5.36 0.78 -18.89
N PHE A 28 -4.05 0.53 -18.88
CA PHE A 28 -3.35 0.06 -17.68
C PHE A 28 -3.26 1.15 -16.59
N GLU A 29 -3.00 2.41 -16.97
CA GLU A 29 -3.02 3.54 -16.04
C GLU A 29 -4.40 3.73 -15.41
N LEU A 30 -5.46 3.59 -16.21
CA LEU A 30 -6.82 3.69 -15.70
C LEU A 30 -7.15 2.57 -14.71
N ILE A 31 -6.69 1.33 -14.99
CA ILE A 31 -6.84 0.21 -14.07
C ILE A 31 -6.09 0.48 -12.77
N GLN A 32 -4.88 1.02 -12.83
CA GLN A 32 -4.12 1.38 -11.62
C GLN A 32 -4.80 2.48 -10.80
N ASP A 33 -5.35 3.51 -11.46
CA ASP A 33 -6.11 4.57 -10.80
C ASP A 33 -7.34 3.99 -10.07
N LEU A 34 -8.11 3.11 -10.71
CA LEU A 34 -9.25 2.43 -10.11
C LEU A 34 -8.83 1.52 -8.95
N CYS A 35 -7.71 0.80 -9.10
CA CYS A 35 -7.14 -0.05 -8.06
C CYS A 35 -6.71 0.75 -6.83
N SER A 36 -6.22 1.98 -7.02
CA SER A 36 -5.80 2.86 -5.92
C SER A 36 -6.94 3.19 -4.94
N VAL A 37 -8.18 3.29 -5.44
CA VAL A 37 -9.38 3.54 -4.62
C VAL A 37 -9.61 2.42 -3.61
N MET A 38 -9.38 1.18 -4.02
CA MET A 38 -9.65 -0.04 -3.23
C MET A 38 -8.42 -0.58 -2.49
N ARG A 39 -7.28 0.11 -2.57
CA ARG A 39 -5.98 -0.37 -2.05
C ARG A 39 -5.61 -1.73 -2.62
N VAL A 40 -5.76 -1.86 -3.92
CA VAL A 40 -5.49 -3.05 -4.69
C VAL A 40 -4.32 -2.76 -5.62
N GLN A 41 -3.48 -3.74 -5.86
CA GLN A 41 -2.46 -3.71 -6.89
C GLN A 41 -2.88 -4.63 -8.03
N ALA A 42 -2.84 -4.10 -9.26
CA ALA A 42 -3.04 -4.89 -10.47
C ALA A 42 -1.67 -5.21 -11.09
N PHE A 43 -1.50 -6.45 -11.51
CA PHE A 43 -0.32 -6.89 -12.25
C PHE A 43 -0.72 -7.87 -13.33
N TYR A 44 0.09 -7.91 -14.39
CA TYR A 44 -0.13 -8.79 -15.52
C TYR A 44 0.64 -10.09 -15.31
N GLU A 45 -0.07 -11.22 -15.34
CA GLU A 45 0.50 -12.54 -15.13
C GLU A 45 -0.14 -13.54 -16.09
N ALA A 46 0.68 -14.31 -16.82
CA ALA A 46 0.25 -15.40 -17.68
C ALA A 46 -0.91 -15.07 -18.64
N GLY A 47 -0.93 -13.86 -19.21
CA GLY A 47 -1.96 -13.44 -20.16
C GLY A 47 -3.24 -12.90 -19.51
N SER A 48 -3.27 -12.74 -18.19
CA SER A 48 -4.41 -12.18 -17.45
C SER A 48 -3.99 -11.08 -16.49
N ILE A 49 -4.94 -10.20 -16.11
CA ILE A 49 -4.74 -9.20 -15.07
C ILE A 49 -5.17 -9.82 -13.74
N THR A 50 -4.21 -9.95 -12.84
CA THR A 50 -4.45 -10.42 -11.47
C THR A 50 -4.44 -9.23 -10.53
N ILE A 51 -5.31 -9.25 -9.54
CA ILE A 51 -5.43 -8.20 -8.53
C ILE A 51 -5.16 -8.75 -7.13
N SER A 52 -4.41 -8.01 -6.34
CA SER A 52 -4.15 -8.34 -4.94
C SER A 52 -4.50 -7.16 -4.04
N GLN A 53 -5.32 -7.42 -3.02
CA GLN A 53 -5.74 -6.40 -2.08
C GLN A 53 -4.79 -6.30 -0.89
N ASP A 54 -4.50 -5.05 -0.47
CA ASP A 54 -3.74 -4.78 0.74
C ASP A 54 -4.63 -5.01 1.99
N ARG A 55 -4.59 -6.23 2.49
CA ARG A 55 -5.27 -6.66 3.71
C ARG A 55 -4.38 -7.61 4.51
N PRO A 56 -4.54 -7.69 5.84
CA PRO A 56 -3.88 -8.73 6.63
C PRO A 56 -4.28 -10.12 6.14
N SER A 57 -3.28 -10.98 5.93
CA SER A 57 -3.46 -12.40 5.62
C SER A 57 -2.27 -13.18 6.16
N ASP A 58 -2.42 -14.48 6.29
CA ASP A 58 -1.31 -15.35 6.66
C ASP A 58 -0.25 -15.38 5.57
N PRO A 59 1.04 -15.52 5.92
CA PRO A 59 2.12 -15.61 4.95
C PRO A 59 1.98 -16.92 4.14
N VAL A 60 2.10 -16.78 2.83
CA VAL A 60 2.01 -17.93 1.89
C VAL A 60 3.27 -18.78 1.94
N TYR A 61 4.42 -18.14 2.17
CA TYR A 61 5.71 -18.81 2.15
C TYR A 61 6.68 -18.15 3.13
N THR A 62 7.62 -18.94 3.69
CA THR A 62 8.68 -18.44 4.57
C THR A 62 10.03 -18.58 3.87
N PHE A 63 10.72 -17.47 3.69
CA PHE A 63 12.08 -17.43 3.16
C PHE A 63 13.09 -17.42 4.29
N ASN A 64 14.14 -18.24 4.15
CA ASN A 64 15.28 -18.32 5.04
C ASN A 64 16.57 -18.43 4.20
N ILE A 65 17.72 -18.45 4.86
CA ILE A 65 19.01 -18.51 4.19
C ILE A 65 19.19 -19.76 3.29
N SER A 66 18.46 -20.84 3.56
CA SER A 66 18.57 -22.10 2.79
C SER A 66 17.79 -22.06 1.46
N ASN A 67 16.77 -21.22 1.33
CA ASN A 67 15.97 -21.12 0.11
C ASN A 67 16.10 -19.78 -0.63
N VAL A 68 17.10 -19.01 -0.23
CA VAL A 68 17.54 -17.77 -0.88
C VAL A 68 18.88 -18.04 -1.56
N THR A 69 19.09 -17.46 -2.74
CA THR A 69 20.34 -17.62 -3.48
C THR A 69 21.50 -16.88 -2.79
N GLU A 70 22.73 -17.10 -3.27
CA GLU A 70 23.93 -16.42 -2.77
C GLU A 70 23.75 -14.90 -2.69
N GLY A 71 24.14 -14.30 -1.55
CA GLY A 71 23.95 -12.89 -1.26
C GLY A 71 23.00 -12.62 -0.09
N GLY A 72 22.14 -13.57 0.26
CA GLY A 72 21.25 -13.45 1.43
C GLY A 72 20.26 -12.30 1.33
N PHE A 73 19.93 -11.70 2.48
CA PHE A 73 18.97 -10.61 2.60
C PHE A 73 19.68 -9.25 2.65
N SER A 74 19.27 -8.32 1.82
CA SER A 74 19.73 -6.93 1.85
C SER A 74 18.62 -6.02 2.34
N TYR A 75 18.90 -5.22 3.35
CA TYR A 75 17.93 -4.36 4.01
C TYR A 75 18.17 -2.89 3.68
N SER A 76 17.14 -2.20 3.24
CA SER A 76 17.15 -0.76 3.04
C SER A 76 16.00 -0.11 3.78
N ASN A 77 16.27 1.02 4.43
CA ASN A 77 15.25 1.78 5.15
C ASN A 77 14.89 3.04 4.38
N GLN A 78 13.63 3.39 4.43
CA GLN A 78 13.19 4.67 3.91
C GLN A 78 13.82 5.83 4.71
N SER A 79 14.30 6.86 4.00
CA SER A 79 14.88 8.03 4.65
C SER A 79 13.87 8.71 5.57
N GLN A 80 14.30 9.08 6.78
CA GLN A 80 13.48 9.84 7.73
C GLN A 80 13.03 11.21 7.17
N LYS A 81 13.78 11.76 6.20
CA LYS A 81 13.41 13.01 5.53
C LYS A 81 12.16 12.87 4.66
N ALA A 82 11.91 11.67 4.13
CA ALA A 82 10.73 11.38 3.31
C ALA A 82 9.48 11.06 4.14
N LYS A 83 9.61 10.89 5.46
CA LYS A 83 8.47 10.63 6.34
C LYS A 83 7.67 11.90 6.58
N PHE A 84 6.34 11.79 6.42
CA PHE A 84 5.39 12.83 6.79
C PHE A 84 4.67 12.45 8.09
N THR A 85 4.25 13.45 8.84
CA THR A 85 3.55 13.29 10.13
C THR A 85 2.13 13.84 10.11
N LYS A 86 1.78 14.44 8.98
CA LYS A 86 0.46 15.00 8.69
C LYS A 86 0.13 14.73 7.22
N ILE A 87 -1.08 14.31 6.93
CA ILE A 87 -1.53 14.07 5.57
C ILE A 87 -2.87 14.76 5.31
N ASN A 88 -2.94 15.45 4.17
CA ASN A 88 -4.16 16.03 3.65
C ASN A 88 -4.59 15.21 2.43
N VAL A 89 -5.76 14.61 2.49
CA VAL A 89 -6.33 13.85 1.36
C VAL A 89 -7.45 14.65 0.75
N GLY A 90 -7.27 15.10 -0.50
CA GLY A 90 -8.29 15.79 -1.26
C GLY A 90 -9.33 14.81 -1.81
N PHE A 91 -10.60 15.13 -1.66
CA PHE A 91 -11.74 14.41 -2.21
C PHE A 91 -12.73 15.41 -2.85
N PHE A 92 -13.59 14.93 -3.71
CA PHE A 92 -14.62 15.78 -4.32
C PHE A 92 -15.88 15.78 -3.45
N ASP A 93 -16.20 16.91 -2.84
CA ASP A 93 -17.44 17.05 -2.08
C ASP A 93 -18.61 17.35 -3.01
N MET A 94 -19.58 16.43 -3.05
CA MET A 94 -20.78 16.54 -3.85
C MET A 94 -21.70 17.68 -3.40
N THR A 95 -21.61 18.09 -2.14
CA THR A 95 -22.47 19.16 -1.57
C THR A 95 -22.01 20.52 -2.03
N THR A 96 -20.70 20.76 -1.97
CA THR A 96 -20.07 22.03 -2.36
C THR A 96 -19.64 22.05 -3.83
N THR A 97 -19.70 20.91 -4.51
CA THR A 97 -19.20 20.70 -5.89
C THR A 97 -17.76 21.15 -6.08
N ALA A 98 -16.95 21.01 -5.04
CA ALA A 98 -15.55 21.43 -5.01
C ALA A 98 -14.65 20.35 -4.39
N ILE A 99 -13.33 20.51 -4.56
CA ILE A 99 -12.37 19.66 -3.87
C ILE A 99 -12.23 20.18 -2.45
N ASP A 100 -12.50 19.32 -1.48
CA ASP A 100 -12.26 19.54 -0.06
C ASP A 100 -11.15 18.61 0.43
N TYR A 101 -10.58 18.89 1.60
CA TYR A 101 -9.43 18.16 2.14
C TYR A 101 -9.74 17.63 3.53
N GLU A 102 -9.55 16.33 3.71
CA GLU A 102 -9.56 15.70 5.02
C GLU A 102 -8.12 15.58 5.53
N THR A 103 -7.91 16.04 6.76
CA THR A 103 -6.60 16.09 7.40
C THR A 103 -6.51 15.07 8.52
N VAL A 104 -5.44 14.29 8.54
CA VAL A 104 -5.13 13.35 9.62
C VAL A 104 -3.71 13.60 10.11
N ASP A 105 -3.56 13.66 11.41
CA ASP A 105 -2.31 13.93 12.12
C ASP A 105 -1.85 12.70 12.91
N ASP A 106 -0.55 12.43 12.90
CA ASP A 106 0.11 11.52 13.84
C ASP A 106 0.85 12.33 14.89
N THR A 107 0.18 12.60 16.01
CA THR A 107 0.73 13.43 17.10
C THR A 107 1.98 12.82 17.74
N THR A 108 2.08 11.47 17.76
CA THR A 108 3.25 10.78 18.29
C THR A 108 4.46 10.96 17.38
N ALA A 109 4.27 10.86 16.09
CA ALA A 109 5.33 11.12 15.12
C ALA A 109 5.70 12.61 15.06
N GLN A 110 4.72 13.51 15.19
CA GLN A 110 4.97 14.97 15.23
C GLN A 110 5.84 15.40 16.40
N SER A 111 5.68 14.78 17.57
CA SER A 111 6.51 15.10 18.75
C SER A 111 7.98 14.70 18.55
N ARG A 112 8.27 13.71 17.71
CA ARG A 112 9.63 13.22 17.43
C ARG A 112 10.29 13.88 16.22
N TYR A 113 9.53 14.13 15.15
CA TYR A 113 10.05 14.50 13.84
C TYR A 113 9.58 15.86 13.36
N GLY A 114 8.75 16.56 14.17
CA GLY A 114 8.12 17.81 13.78
C GLY A 114 6.95 17.61 12.80
N ILE A 115 6.32 18.73 12.44
CA ILE A 115 5.18 18.70 11.49
C ILE A 115 5.70 18.68 10.07
N LYS A 116 5.46 17.59 9.36
CA LYS A 116 5.75 17.42 7.95
C LYS A 116 4.46 17.03 7.24
N THR A 117 3.96 17.93 6.42
CA THR A 117 2.67 17.76 5.74
C THR A 117 2.88 17.21 4.32
N GLN A 118 2.13 16.17 3.98
CA GLN A 118 1.98 15.66 2.62
C GLN A 118 0.53 15.89 2.17
N THR A 119 0.35 16.39 0.95
CA THR A 119 -0.97 16.55 0.34
C THR A 119 -1.10 15.63 -0.85
N ILE A 120 -2.15 14.83 -0.88
CA ILE A 120 -2.48 13.96 -2.01
C ILE A 120 -3.93 14.17 -2.42
N LYS A 121 -4.24 13.89 -3.68
CA LYS A 121 -5.62 13.84 -4.17
C LYS A 121 -6.03 12.38 -4.34
N SER A 122 -7.15 11.99 -3.74
CA SER A 122 -7.70 10.65 -3.96
C SER A 122 -8.45 10.61 -5.29
N PHE A 123 -8.21 9.55 -6.06
CA PHE A 123 -8.92 9.34 -7.31
C PHE A 123 -10.38 8.98 -7.03
N ALA A 124 -11.31 9.59 -7.76
CA ALA A 124 -12.73 9.23 -7.80
C ALA A 124 -13.42 9.09 -6.43
N THR A 125 -12.89 9.72 -5.38
CA THR A 125 -13.44 9.67 -4.01
C THR A 125 -14.31 10.88 -3.76
N THR A 126 -15.56 10.63 -3.35
CA THR A 126 -16.54 11.68 -3.02
C THR A 126 -16.97 11.66 -1.55
N SER A 127 -16.48 10.70 -0.77
CA SER A 127 -16.77 10.56 0.65
C SER A 127 -15.62 11.08 1.50
N ARG A 128 -15.95 11.95 2.46
CA ARG A 128 -15.03 12.44 3.49
C ARG A 128 -14.52 11.31 4.37
N GLY A 129 -15.38 10.36 4.75
CA GLY A 129 -15.03 9.19 5.54
C GLY A 129 -14.03 8.29 4.82
N GLN A 130 -14.20 8.10 3.51
CA GLN A 130 -13.25 7.34 2.70
C GLN A 130 -11.88 8.05 2.62
N ALA A 131 -11.85 9.38 2.46
CA ALA A 131 -10.63 10.17 2.46
C ALA A 131 -9.88 10.06 3.81
N SER A 132 -10.63 10.15 4.93
CA SER A 132 -10.07 9.97 6.29
C SER A 132 -9.46 8.58 6.48
N ARG A 133 -10.15 7.52 6.03
CA ARG A 133 -9.62 6.15 6.10
C ARG A 133 -8.39 5.94 5.23
N MET A 134 -8.32 6.60 4.07
CA MET A 134 -7.15 6.58 3.20
C MET A 134 -5.96 7.28 3.87
N ALA A 135 -6.18 8.43 4.48
CA ALA A 135 -5.17 9.18 5.22
C ALA A 135 -4.59 8.37 6.39
N LYS A 136 -5.46 7.76 7.21
CA LYS A 136 -5.05 6.90 8.33
C LYS A 136 -4.23 5.69 7.86
N TRP A 137 -4.64 5.06 6.76
CA TRP A 137 -3.93 3.92 6.20
C TRP A 137 -2.53 4.31 5.69
N LEU A 138 -2.39 5.46 5.03
CA LEU A 138 -1.10 5.95 4.55
C LEU A 138 -0.13 6.25 5.70
N LEU A 139 -0.60 6.92 6.76
CA LEU A 139 0.20 7.18 7.96
C LEU A 139 0.60 5.87 8.65
N PHE A 140 -0.32 4.92 8.78
CA PHE A 140 -0.04 3.62 9.38
C PHE A 140 1.02 2.84 8.57
N ASN A 141 0.87 2.77 7.25
CA ASN A 141 1.83 2.07 6.40
C ASN A 141 3.21 2.71 6.45
N GLN A 142 3.28 4.02 6.44
CA GLN A 142 4.56 4.72 6.50
C GLN A 142 5.31 4.45 7.82
N ASN A 143 4.59 4.33 8.91
CA ASN A 143 5.20 4.06 10.22
C ASN A 143 5.62 2.60 10.37
N ASN A 144 4.84 1.67 9.84
CA ASN A 144 5.03 0.22 10.03
C ASN A 144 5.77 -0.48 8.89
N SER A 145 5.76 0.08 7.67
CA SER A 145 6.34 -0.53 6.47
C SER A 145 7.49 0.30 5.91
N SER A 146 8.41 0.73 6.77
CA SER A 146 9.54 1.58 6.39
C SER A 146 10.77 0.82 5.90
N GLU A 147 10.82 -0.50 6.10
CA GLU A 147 11.95 -1.33 5.70
C GLU A 147 11.63 -2.09 4.40
N ILE A 148 12.57 -2.09 3.49
CA ILE A 148 12.53 -2.85 2.24
C ILE A 148 13.59 -3.92 2.31
N VAL A 149 13.22 -5.16 2.03
CA VAL A 149 14.12 -6.30 1.99
C VAL A 149 14.26 -6.77 0.55
N ASN A 150 15.47 -6.82 0.06
CA ASN A 150 15.80 -7.34 -1.27
C ASN A 150 16.54 -8.67 -1.11
N PHE A 151 16.14 -9.67 -1.86
CA PHE A 151 16.79 -10.98 -1.91
C PHE A 151 16.46 -11.66 -3.24
N SER A 152 17.28 -12.60 -3.64
CA SER A 152 17.10 -13.41 -4.84
C SER A 152 16.68 -14.82 -4.47
N ILE A 153 15.80 -15.40 -5.23
CA ILE A 153 15.26 -16.74 -4.98
C ILE A 153 15.45 -17.63 -6.21
N THR A 154 15.43 -18.94 -5.99
CA THR A 154 15.45 -19.90 -7.09
C THR A 154 14.17 -19.84 -7.91
N ALA A 155 14.23 -20.24 -9.17
CA ALA A 155 13.04 -20.27 -10.03
C ALA A 155 11.92 -21.16 -9.46
N GLU A 156 12.25 -22.25 -8.80
CA GLU A 156 11.30 -23.14 -8.13
C GLU A 156 10.52 -22.45 -7.02
N ALA A 157 11.21 -21.69 -6.15
CA ALA A 157 10.57 -20.91 -5.11
C ALA A 157 9.73 -19.76 -5.70
N GLY A 158 10.16 -19.24 -6.84
CA GLY A 158 9.46 -18.18 -7.56
C GLY A 158 8.08 -18.57 -8.10
N VAL A 159 7.87 -19.85 -8.42
CA VAL A 159 6.57 -20.35 -8.88
C VAL A 159 5.53 -20.38 -7.74
N LEU A 160 5.99 -20.46 -6.49
CA LEU A 160 5.12 -20.60 -5.31
C LEU A 160 4.57 -19.25 -4.81
N VAL A 161 5.16 -18.14 -5.22
CA VAL A 161 4.82 -16.80 -4.72
C VAL A 161 4.48 -15.85 -5.86
N ARG A 162 3.53 -14.96 -5.59
CA ARG A 162 3.06 -13.94 -6.54
C ARG A 162 3.20 -12.54 -5.97
N PRO A 163 3.35 -11.52 -6.82
CA PRO A 163 3.30 -10.12 -6.36
C PRO A 163 2.04 -9.84 -5.54
N GLY A 164 2.18 -9.03 -4.50
CA GLY A 164 1.08 -8.67 -3.61
C GLY A 164 0.76 -9.68 -2.50
N GLN A 165 1.35 -10.88 -2.50
CA GLN A 165 1.19 -11.85 -1.41
C GLN A 165 2.06 -11.50 -0.20
N ILE A 166 1.62 -11.94 0.98
CA ILE A 166 2.38 -11.79 2.22
C ILE A 166 3.33 -12.97 2.38
N ILE A 167 4.58 -12.68 2.68
CA ILE A 167 5.63 -13.65 2.95
C ILE A 167 6.24 -13.40 4.33
N SER A 168 6.80 -14.45 4.93
CA SER A 168 7.60 -14.37 6.14
C SER A 168 9.09 -14.49 5.80
N ILE A 169 9.93 -13.77 6.53
CA ILE A 169 11.38 -13.81 6.39
C ILE A 169 11.97 -14.24 7.72
N ALA A 170 12.73 -15.35 7.69
CA ALA A 170 13.49 -15.87 8.82
C ALA A 170 14.98 -15.67 8.54
N ASP A 171 15.54 -14.56 9.00
CA ASP A 171 16.95 -14.21 8.86
C ASP A 171 17.67 -14.38 10.20
N GLU A 172 18.75 -15.17 10.22
CA GLU A 172 19.54 -15.43 11.42
C GLU A 172 20.22 -14.17 11.96
N VAL A 173 20.64 -13.26 11.10
CA VAL A 173 21.33 -12.01 11.49
C VAL A 173 20.39 -11.09 12.28
N LYS A 174 19.09 -11.16 12.03
CA LYS A 174 18.07 -10.36 12.71
C LYS A 174 17.14 -11.22 13.56
N GLN A 175 17.69 -12.22 14.23
CA GLN A 175 16.93 -13.11 15.13
C GLN A 175 16.17 -12.34 16.22
N GLY A 176 15.01 -12.85 16.59
CA GLY A 176 14.14 -12.30 17.63
C GLY A 176 13.15 -11.26 17.15
N VAL A 177 13.25 -10.78 15.92
CA VAL A 177 12.25 -9.89 15.33
C VAL A 177 11.48 -10.65 14.24
N ARG A 178 10.21 -10.92 14.49
CA ARG A 178 9.32 -11.53 13.50
C ARG A 178 9.14 -10.54 12.34
N ARG A 179 9.61 -10.91 11.16
CA ARG A 179 9.54 -10.08 9.96
C ARG A 179 8.63 -10.73 8.95
N GLY A 180 7.77 -9.94 8.39
CA GLY A 180 6.92 -10.34 7.30
C GLY A 180 6.59 -9.11 6.47
N GLY A 181 6.31 -9.30 5.23
CA GLY A 181 6.02 -8.20 4.32
C GLY A 181 5.33 -8.66 3.06
N ARG A 182 5.02 -7.72 2.21
CA ARG A 182 4.37 -7.95 0.92
C ARG A 182 5.38 -7.80 -0.21
N ILE A 183 5.30 -8.69 -1.16
CA ILE A 183 6.10 -8.64 -2.39
C ILE A 183 5.63 -7.44 -3.21
N LYS A 184 6.54 -6.49 -3.44
CA LYS A 184 6.26 -5.24 -4.15
C LYS A 184 6.48 -5.36 -5.66
N THR A 185 7.49 -6.12 -6.07
CA THR A 185 7.89 -6.23 -7.47
C THR A 185 7.95 -7.68 -7.89
N GLY A 186 7.57 -7.96 -9.13
CA GLY A 186 7.61 -9.30 -9.69
C GLY A 186 9.04 -9.85 -9.80
N ILE A 187 9.12 -11.16 -9.98
CA ILE A 187 10.34 -11.93 -10.10
C ILE A 187 11.01 -11.56 -11.42
N SER A 188 12.21 -11.04 -11.38
CA SER A 188 13.09 -10.95 -12.55
C SER A 188 13.82 -12.28 -12.69
N THR A 189 13.46 -13.07 -13.69
CA THR A 189 14.20 -14.28 -14.04
C THR A 189 15.44 -13.83 -14.81
N THR A 190 16.58 -13.78 -14.16
CA THR A 190 17.86 -13.69 -14.88
C THR A 190 18.10 -15.06 -15.51
N GLN A 191 17.96 -15.14 -16.80
CA GLN A 191 18.41 -16.32 -17.55
C GLN A 191 19.93 -16.40 -17.44
N ILE A 192 20.42 -17.58 -17.08
CA ILE A 192 21.84 -17.97 -17.18
C ILE A 192 22.16 -18.20 -18.65
#